data_6ebc6870736c1e2e866a3c9656c3c654
#
_entry.id   6ebc6870736c1e2e866a3c9656c3c654
#
_cell.length_a   1.000
_cell.length_b   1.000
_cell.length_c   1.000
_cell.angle_alpha   90.00
_cell.angle_beta   90.00
_cell.angle_gamma   90.00
#
_symmetry.space_group_name_H-M   'P 1'
#
loop_
_entity.id
_entity.type
_entity.pdbx_description
1 polymer ?
#
loop_
_entity_poly.entity_id
_entity_poly.type
_entity_poly.pdbx_seq_one_letter_code
_entity_poly.pdbx_strand_id
1 'polypeptide(L)'
;MALLQFAVALLVVALAMGVGASYPLPVVLVLASALSFSSTVLAAKILEERREIRAFHGRVAIGILIVQDVIAVGLLGINDGRALSWTAALVLLLPLAQPVVRKLLDLAGHGELLVLLGSALALGLGGYGFQAIGLSGELGALLIGMLLANHSRAVELSDSLWSLKEFFLVGF
;
A
#
# COMPACT_ATOMS: atom_id res chain seq x y z
N MET A 1 5.76 4.18 16.04
CA MET A 1 5.31 2.79 16.25
C MET A 1 5.92 1.82 15.23
N ALA A 2 5.80 2.04 13.90
CA ALA A 2 6.39 1.16 12.88
C ALA A 2 7.89 0.89 13.08
N LEU A 3 8.68 1.93 13.34
CA LEU A 3 10.13 1.80 13.63
C LEU A 3 10.42 1.00 14.92
N LEU A 4 9.58 1.15 15.95
CA LEU A 4 9.71 0.37 17.16
C LEU A 4 9.41 -1.11 16.90
N GLN A 5 8.38 -1.41 16.13
CA GLN A 5 8.00 -2.76 15.73
C GLN A 5 9.12 -3.42 14.91
N PHE A 6 9.71 -2.69 13.97
CA PHE A 6 10.86 -3.15 13.22
C PHE A 6 12.08 -3.41 14.12
N ALA A 7 12.37 -2.52 15.06
CA ALA A 7 13.48 -2.71 16.01
C ALA A 7 13.26 -3.95 16.90
N VAL A 8 12.04 -4.17 17.36
CA VAL A 8 11.70 -5.39 18.14
C VAL A 8 11.85 -6.64 17.29
N ALA A 9 11.34 -6.64 16.05
CA ALA A 9 11.49 -7.75 15.12
C ALA A 9 12.97 -8.04 14.82
N LEU A 10 13.78 -7.01 14.61
CA LEU A 10 15.22 -7.13 14.41
C LEU A 10 15.90 -7.76 15.62
N LEU A 11 15.54 -7.32 16.83
CA LEU A 11 16.08 -7.89 18.07
C LEU A 11 15.70 -9.38 18.22
N VAL A 12 14.43 -9.72 17.96
CA VAL A 12 13.95 -11.12 18.05
C VAL A 12 14.67 -12.00 17.04
N VAL A 13 14.81 -11.56 15.79
CA VAL A 13 15.55 -12.32 14.76
C VAL A 13 17.02 -12.43 15.10
N ALA A 14 17.65 -11.35 15.56
CA ALA A 14 19.06 -11.37 15.98
C ALA A 14 19.28 -12.35 17.15
N LEU A 15 18.38 -12.37 18.14
CA LEU A 15 18.45 -13.30 19.25
C LEU A 15 18.21 -14.75 18.82
N ALA A 16 17.20 -14.98 17.96
CA ALA A 16 16.87 -16.32 17.48
C ALA A 16 17.97 -16.91 16.58
N MET A 17 18.61 -16.09 15.79
CA MET A 17 19.67 -16.51 14.84
C MET A 17 21.10 -16.35 15.42
N GLY A 18 21.29 -15.50 16.44
CA GLY A 18 22.60 -15.16 17.00
C GLY A 18 23.14 -16.17 17.99
N VAL A 19 22.33 -17.10 18.46
CA VAL A 19 22.78 -18.13 19.42
C VAL A 19 23.36 -19.32 18.65
N GLY A 20 24.43 -19.10 17.86
CA GLY A 20 25.25 -20.14 17.26
C GLY A 20 25.40 -20.20 15.76
N ALA A 21 24.88 -19.27 14.99
CA ALA A 21 25.05 -19.26 13.54
C ALA A 21 25.40 -17.86 13.02
N SER A 22 26.52 -17.78 12.29
CA SER A 22 26.95 -16.55 11.62
C SER A 22 26.14 -16.36 10.33
N TYR A 23 24.92 -15.86 10.43
CA TYR A 23 24.16 -15.47 9.25
C TYR A 23 24.59 -14.09 8.75
N PRO A 24 24.69 -13.90 7.43
CA PRO A 24 25.03 -12.59 6.88
C PRO A 24 23.96 -11.55 7.24
N LEU A 25 24.42 -10.35 7.60
CA LEU A 25 23.55 -9.23 8.01
C LEU A 25 22.35 -8.99 7.06
N PRO A 26 22.48 -9.09 5.73
CA PRO A 26 21.34 -8.93 4.82
C PRO A 26 20.21 -9.92 5.09
N VAL A 27 20.51 -11.18 5.41
CA VAL A 27 19.51 -12.21 5.72
C VAL A 27 18.75 -11.85 7.00
N VAL A 28 19.46 -11.40 8.03
CA VAL A 28 18.87 -10.97 9.30
C VAL A 28 17.94 -9.78 9.08
N LEU A 29 18.35 -8.80 8.27
CA LEU A 29 17.54 -7.63 7.94
C LEU A 29 16.28 -8.00 7.14
N VAL A 30 16.39 -8.88 6.16
CA VAL A 30 15.23 -9.33 5.36
C VAL A 30 14.24 -10.07 6.24
N LEU A 31 14.68 -10.99 7.10
CA LEU A 31 13.81 -11.72 8.01
C LEU A 31 13.16 -10.80 9.05
N ALA A 32 13.92 -9.86 9.61
CA ALA A 32 13.39 -8.89 10.56
C ALA A 32 12.34 -7.99 9.89
N SER A 33 12.58 -7.58 8.64
CA SER A 33 11.61 -6.82 7.84
C SER A 33 10.34 -7.65 7.64
N ALA A 34 10.47 -8.88 7.17
CA ALA A 34 9.32 -9.76 6.92
C ALA A 34 8.46 -9.98 8.18
N LEU A 35 9.09 -10.17 9.33
CA LEU A 35 8.40 -10.34 10.62
C LEU A 35 7.82 -9.04 11.20
N SER A 36 8.32 -7.89 10.77
CA SER A 36 7.80 -6.59 11.25
C SER A 36 6.56 -6.14 10.51
N PHE A 37 6.29 -6.70 9.33
CA PHE A 37 5.11 -6.35 8.56
C PHE A 37 3.87 -7.07 9.09
N SER A 38 2.81 -6.30 9.31
CA SER A 38 1.51 -6.83 9.70
C SER A 38 0.55 -6.81 8.52
N SER A 39 -0.42 -7.72 8.54
CA SER A 39 -1.44 -7.79 7.49
C SER A 39 -2.38 -6.59 7.56
N THR A 40 -2.23 -5.67 6.63
CA THR A 40 -3.09 -4.48 6.45
C THR A 40 -4.55 -4.89 6.25
N VAL A 41 -4.78 -5.95 5.48
CA VAL A 41 -6.13 -6.47 5.17
C VAL A 41 -6.81 -7.00 6.42
N LEU A 42 -6.12 -7.79 7.24
CA LEU A 42 -6.68 -8.34 8.47
C LEU A 42 -6.99 -7.25 9.49
N ALA A 43 -6.07 -6.31 9.67
CA ALA A 43 -6.28 -5.19 10.60
C ALA A 43 -7.44 -4.29 10.15
N ALA A 44 -7.53 -3.96 8.86
CA ALA A 44 -8.62 -3.19 8.30
C ALA A 44 -9.96 -3.91 8.50
N LYS A 45 -10.02 -5.23 8.26
CA LYS A 45 -11.24 -6.03 8.46
C LYS A 45 -11.70 -6.08 9.91
N ILE A 46 -10.77 -6.26 10.86
CA ILE A 46 -11.10 -6.23 12.29
C ILE A 46 -11.63 -4.87 12.71
N LEU A 47 -11.01 -3.77 12.25
CA LEU A 47 -11.46 -2.42 12.54
C LEU A 47 -12.84 -2.12 11.92
N GLU A 48 -13.12 -2.68 10.75
CA GLU A 48 -14.41 -2.58 10.09
C GLU A 48 -15.51 -3.32 10.87
N GLU A 49 -15.28 -4.58 11.23
CA GLU A 49 -16.21 -5.39 12.02
C GLU A 49 -16.55 -4.72 13.36
N ARG A 50 -15.56 -4.05 13.96
CA ARG A 50 -15.75 -3.25 15.19
C ARG A 50 -16.33 -1.86 14.96
N ARG A 51 -16.51 -1.43 13.71
CA ARG A 51 -16.92 -0.07 13.32
C ARG A 51 -15.97 1.04 13.84
N GLU A 52 -14.69 0.70 13.97
CA GLU A 52 -13.66 1.57 14.55
C GLU A 52 -12.69 2.17 13.50
N ILE A 53 -12.89 1.92 12.21
CA ILE A 53 -12.04 2.46 11.13
C ILE A 53 -11.93 3.99 11.21
N ARG A 54 -13.03 4.68 11.51
CA ARG A 54 -13.08 6.15 11.61
C ARG A 54 -12.65 6.69 12.97
N ALA A 55 -12.50 5.84 13.97
CA ALA A 55 -11.99 6.22 15.29
C ALA A 55 -10.54 6.69 15.20
N PHE A 56 -10.08 7.47 16.17
CA PHE A 56 -8.71 7.99 16.17
C PHE A 56 -7.68 6.86 16.11
N HIS A 57 -7.83 5.85 16.95
CA HIS A 57 -6.91 4.68 16.96
C HIS A 57 -6.98 3.88 15.66
N GLY A 58 -8.15 3.73 15.03
CA GLY A 58 -8.30 3.05 13.74
C GLY A 58 -7.55 3.78 12.63
N ARG A 59 -7.69 5.09 12.54
CA ARG A 59 -6.94 5.90 11.55
C ARG A 59 -5.43 5.86 11.78
N VAL A 60 -5.01 5.90 13.04
CA VAL A 60 -3.57 5.78 13.38
C VAL A 60 -3.04 4.40 13.01
N ALA A 61 -3.79 3.33 13.32
CA ALA A 61 -3.40 1.96 12.97
C ALA A 61 -3.25 1.80 11.44
N ILE A 62 -4.24 2.21 10.66
CA ILE A 62 -4.18 2.16 9.19
C ILE A 62 -3.03 3.01 8.66
N GLY A 63 -2.81 4.21 9.21
CA GLY A 63 -1.68 5.05 8.82
C GLY A 63 -0.32 4.39 9.06
N ILE A 64 -0.15 3.67 10.17
CA ILE A 64 1.08 2.91 10.46
C ILE A 64 1.27 1.79 9.43
N LEU A 65 0.20 1.05 9.10
CA LEU A 65 0.23 -0.03 8.14
C LEU A 65 0.62 0.47 6.73
N ILE A 66 0.02 1.58 6.29
CA ILE A 66 0.38 2.21 5.01
C ILE A 66 1.87 2.59 4.97
N VAL A 67 2.40 3.18 6.05
CA VAL A 67 3.83 3.51 6.12
C VAL A 67 4.69 2.25 6.06
N GLN A 68 4.29 1.16 6.71
CA GLN A 68 4.98 -0.13 6.62
C GLN A 68 4.98 -0.66 5.19
N ASP A 69 3.84 -0.63 4.49
CA ASP A 69 3.73 -1.09 3.09
C ASP A 69 4.64 -0.27 2.16
N VAL A 70 4.71 1.05 2.33
CA VAL A 70 5.63 1.91 1.57
C VAL A 70 7.10 1.55 1.84
N ILE A 71 7.45 1.30 3.10
CA ILE A 71 8.82 0.86 3.47
C ILE A 71 9.12 -0.50 2.85
N ALA A 72 8.18 -1.46 2.92
CA ALA A 72 8.34 -2.80 2.35
C ALA A 72 8.63 -2.74 0.84
N VAL A 73 7.83 -1.96 0.12
CA VAL A 73 8.00 -1.76 -1.32
C VAL A 73 9.34 -1.10 -1.64
N GLY A 74 9.74 -0.10 -0.85
CA GLY A 74 11.05 0.53 -0.99
C GLY A 74 12.21 -0.47 -0.81
N LEU A 75 12.14 -1.33 0.21
CA LEU A 75 13.15 -2.36 0.46
C LEU A 75 13.21 -3.42 -0.64
N LEU A 76 12.05 -3.87 -1.13
CA LEU A 76 11.97 -4.82 -2.25
C LEU A 76 12.58 -4.22 -3.52
N GLY A 77 12.28 -2.96 -3.82
CA GLY A 77 12.85 -2.26 -4.98
C GLY A 77 14.37 -2.17 -4.95
N ILE A 78 14.97 -1.99 -3.77
CA ILE A 78 16.43 -1.98 -3.60
C ILE A 78 17.02 -3.39 -3.78
N ASN A 79 16.34 -4.42 -3.28
CA ASN A 79 16.85 -5.79 -3.29
C ASN A 79 16.79 -6.44 -4.68
N ASP A 80 15.85 -6.05 -5.53
CA ASP A 80 15.71 -6.55 -6.90
C ASP A 80 16.84 -6.10 -7.84
N GLY A 81 17.84 -5.36 -7.34
CA GLY A 81 18.97 -4.86 -8.12
C GLY A 81 18.57 -3.91 -9.26
N ARG A 82 17.30 -3.56 -9.33
CA ARG A 82 16.81 -2.51 -10.21
C ARG A 82 17.23 -1.20 -9.58
N ALA A 83 18.34 -0.64 -10.07
CA ALA A 83 18.68 0.74 -9.74
C ALA A 83 17.41 1.56 -9.89
N LEU A 84 17.05 2.33 -8.85
CA LEU A 84 15.90 3.24 -8.94
C LEU A 84 16.05 3.99 -10.25
N SER A 85 15.25 3.61 -11.23
CA SER A 85 15.30 4.25 -12.53
C SER A 85 15.01 5.74 -12.32
N TRP A 86 15.72 6.61 -13.04
CA TRP A 86 15.37 8.04 -13.02
C TRP A 86 13.87 8.27 -13.33
N THR A 87 13.21 7.29 -13.98
CA THR A 87 11.75 7.26 -14.19
C THR A 87 10.96 7.15 -12.89
N ALA A 88 11.53 6.60 -11.81
CA ALA A 88 10.89 6.61 -10.49
C ALA A 88 10.72 8.05 -9.95
N ALA A 89 11.54 8.99 -10.40
CA ALA A 89 11.37 10.40 -10.07
C ALA A 89 10.05 10.97 -10.63
N LEU A 90 9.44 10.34 -11.65
CA LEU A 90 8.13 10.71 -12.16
C LEU A 90 7.02 10.58 -11.10
N VAL A 91 7.22 9.74 -10.09
CA VAL A 91 6.30 9.63 -8.94
C VAL A 91 6.17 10.95 -8.19
N LEU A 92 7.24 11.77 -8.16
CA LEU A 92 7.19 13.10 -7.55
C LEU A 92 6.26 14.07 -8.32
N LEU A 93 5.95 13.77 -9.57
CA LEU A 93 5.00 14.53 -10.38
C LEU A 93 3.54 14.07 -10.17
N LEU A 94 3.33 12.99 -9.45
CA LEU A 94 2.01 12.43 -9.19
C LEU A 94 1.03 13.45 -8.57
N PRO A 95 1.44 14.31 -7.61
CA PRO A 95 0.56 15.37 -7.10
C PRO A 95 0.06 16.34 -8.17
N LEU A 96 0.82 16.56 -9.25
CA LEU A 96 0.41 17.39 -10.38
C LEU A 96 -0.71 16.73 -11.20
N ALA A 97 -0.82 15.41 -11.18
CA ALA A 97 -1.91 14.68 -11.83
C ALA A 97 -3.23 14.74 -11.03
N GLN A 98 -3.19 15.16 -9.77
CA GLN A 98 -4.36 15.23 -8.89
C GLN A 98 -5.56 15.98 -9.50
N PRO A 99 -5.40 17.19 -10.09
CA PRO A 99 -6.53 17.90 -10.67
C PRO A 99 -7.16 17.16 -11.86
N VAL A 100 -6.34 16.46 -12.66
CA VAL A 100 -6.82 15.67 -13.80
C VAL A 100 -7.63 14.48 -13.30
N VAL A 101 -7.10 13.75 -12.34
CA VAL A 101 -7.76 12.57 -11.77
C VAL A 101 -9.06 12.94 -11.07
N ARG A 102 -9.08 14.07 -10.33
CA ARG A 102 -10.30 14.61 -9.71
C ARG A 102 -11.35 14.95 -10.75
N LYS A 103 -10.96 15.63 -11.84
CA LYS A 103 -11.88 15.99 -12.92
C LYS A 103 -12.44 14.75 -13.62
N LEU A 104 -11.65 13.70 -13.78
CA LEU A 104 -12.11 12.40 -14.31
C LEU A 104 -13.16 11.76 -13.38
N LEU A 105 -12.95 11.81 -12.05
CA LEU A 105 -13.96 11.33 -11.10
C LEU A 105 -15.25 12.14 -11.17
N ASP A 106 -15.14 13.46 -11.33
CA ASP A 106 -16.33 14.31 -11.47
C ASP A 106 -17.10 14.00 -12.75
N LEU A 107 -16.41 13.70 -13.85
CA LEU A 107 -17.00 13.32 -15.14
C LEU A 107 -17.63 11.91 -15.10
N ALA A 108 -17.04 10.97 -14.38
CA ALA A 108 -17.57 9.61 -14.24
C ALA A 108 -18.92 9.58 -13.50
N GLY A 109 -19.25 10.63 -12.75
CA GLY A 109 -20.53 10.70 -12.05
C GLY A 109 -20.62 9.68 -10.90
N HIS A 110 -21.66 8.85 -10.93
CA HIS A 110 -21.98 7.86 -9.89
C HIS A 110 -22.18 6.48 -10.50
N GLY A 111 -22.20 5.45 -9.64
CA GLY A 111 -22.53 4.09 -10.03
C GLY A 111 -21.43 3.38 -10.85
N GLU A 112 -21.81 2.70 -11.91
CA GLU A 112 -20.94 1.77 -12.65
C GLU A 112 -19.72 2.45 -13.28
N LEU A 113 -19.87 3.65 -13.82
CA LEU A 113 -18.77 4.41 -14.42
C LEU A 113 -17.72 4.80 -13.37
N LEU A 114 -18.13 5.08 -12.15
CA LEU A 114 -17.22 5.37 -11.05
C LEU A 114 -16.39 4.14 -10.68
N VAL A 115 -17.02 2.96 -10.64
CA VAL A 115 -16.33 1.67 -10.38
C VAL A 115 -15.33 1.35 -11.49
N LEU A 116 -15.76 1.49 -12.75
CA LEU A 116 -14.88 1.25 -13.90
C LEU A 116 -13.69 2.19 -13.92
N LEU A 117 -13.92 3.49 -13.67
CA LEU A 117 -12.84 4.46 -13.59
C LEU A 117 -11.89 4.16 -12.42
N GLY A 118 -12.43 3.85 -11.23
CA GLY A 118 -11.62 3.48 -10.08
C GLY A 118 -10.76 2.25 -10.33
N SER A 119 -11.35 1.22 -10.94
CA SER A 119 -10.61 0.01 -11.33
C SER A 119 -9.55 0.30 -12.38
N ALA A 120 -9.87 1.10 -13.39
CA ALA A 120 -8.92 1.52 -14.43
C ALA A 120 -7.75 2.34 -13.85
N LEU A 121 -8.02 3.22 -12.89
CA LEU A 121 -6.98 3.99 -12.20
C LEU A 121 -6.11 3.10 -11.32
N ALA A 122 -6.72 2.19 -10.54
CA ALA A 122 -5.98 1.32 -9.63
C ALA A 122 -5.15 0.28 -10.39
N LEU A 123 -5.75 -0.44 -11.35
CA LEU A 123 -5.08 -1.51 -12.08
C LEU A 123 -4.29 -1.00 -13.28
N GLY A 124 -4.85 -0.06 -14.05
CA GLY A 124 -4.22 0.48 -15.25
C GLY A 124 -3.07 1.42 -14.88
N LEU A 125 -3.39 2.57 -14.31
CA LEU A 125 -2.38 3.57 -13.98
C LEU A 125 -1.53 3.14 -12.78
N GLY A 126 -2.16 2.70 -11.69
CA GLY A 126 -1.47 2.25 -10.49
C GLY A 126 -0.70 0.94 -10.71
N GLY A 127 -1.35 -0.10 -11.20
CA GLY A 127 -0.73 -1.40 -11.43
C GLY A 127 0.26 -1.37 -12.60
N TYR A 128 -0.24 -1.41 -13.81
CA TYR A 128 0.58 -1.52 -15.03
C TYR A 128 1.43 -0.29 -15.30
N GLY A 129 0.93 0.92 -15.05
CA GLY A 129 1.68 2.15 -15.27
C GLY A 129 2.94 2.22 -14.41
N PHE A 130 2.85 1.85 -13.15
CA PHE A 130 3.99 1.84 -12.25
C PHE A 130 4.97 0.70 -12.56
N GLN A 131 4.47 -0.48 -12.95
CA GLN A 131 5.35 -1.56 -13.39
C GLN A 131 6.15 -1.18 -14.64
N ALA A 132 5.57 -0.44 -15.57
CA ALA A 132 6.25 0.02 -16.77
C ALA A 132 7.44 0.97 -16.47
N ILE A 133 7.39 1.70 -15.35
CA ILE A 133 8.50 2.56 -14.89
C ILE A 133 9.42 1.87 -13.87
N GLY A 134 9.26 0.55 -13.69
CA GLY A 134 10.14 -0.27 -12.82
C GLY A 134 9.77 -0.22 -11.33
N LEU A 135 8.58 0.26 -10.98
CA LEU A 135 8.06 0.27 -9.62
C LEU A 135 7.02 -0.86 -9.44
N SER A 136 6.67 -1.17 -8.17
CA SER A 136 5.63 -2.16 -7.93
C SER A 136 4.22 -1.61 -8.22
N GLY A 137 3.36 -2.47 -8.75
CA GLY A 137 1.96 -2.11 -9.01
C GLY A 137 1.18 -1.79 -7.74
N GLU A 138 1.51 -2.46 -6.63
CA GLU A 138 0.91 -2.23 -5.31
C GLU A 138 1.19 -0.81 -4.82
N LEU A 139 2.44 -0.35 -4.95
CA LEU A 139 2.81 1.04 -4.64
C LEU A 139 2.03 2.02 -5.51
N GLY A 140 1.91 1.71 -6.80
CA GLY A 140 1.17 2.56 -7.73
C GLY A 140 -0.30 2.67 -7.34
N ALA A 141 -0.97 1.57 -7.08
CA ALA A 141 -2.36 1.55 -6.65
C ALA A 141 -2.57 2.30 -5.32
N LEU A 142 -1.65 2.13 -4.35
CA LEU A 142 -1.67 2.83 -3.07
C LEU A 142 -1.55 4.35 -3.27
N LEU A 143 -0.58 4.80 -4.07
CA LEU A 143 -0.35 6.23 -4.32
C LEU A 143 -1.53 6.88 -5.07
N ILE A 144 -2.12 6.18 -6.04
CA ILE A 144 -3.34 6.65 -6.71
C ILE A 144 -4.50 6.76 -5.71
N GLY A 145 -4.69 5.76 -4.84
CA GLY A 145 -5.68 5.80 -3.77
C GLY A 145 -5.48 7.00 -2.83
N MET A 146 -4.23 7.29 -2.45
CA MET A 146 -3.90 8.45 -1.61
C MET A 146 -4.22 9.79 -2.31
N LEU A 147 -3.99 9.91 -3.61
CA LEU A 147 -4.37 11.10 -4.39
C LEU A 147 -5.87 11.36 -4.36
N LEU A 148 -6.66 10.29 -4.35
CA LEU A 148 -8.12 10.33 -4.37
C LEU A 148 -8.73 10.48 -2.97
N ALA A 149 -8.01 10.18 -1.90
CA ALA A 149 -8.52 10.10 -0.53
C ALA A 149 -9.25 11.36 -0.04
N ASN A 150 -8.87 12.53 -0.54
CA ASN A 150 -9.48 13.82 -0.18
C ASN A 150 -10.61 14.25 -1.15
N HIS A 151 -11.01 13.39 -2.09
CA HIS A 151 -12.11 13.69 -2.99
C HIS A 151 -13.47 13.43 -2.33
N SER A 152 -14.50 14.24 -2.64
CA SER A 152 -15.85 14.08 -2.07
C SER A 152 -16.45 12.70 -2.36
N ARG A 153 -16.11 12.09 -3.49
CA ARG A 153 -16.58 10.76 -3.90
C ARG A 153 -15.64 9.61 -3.51
N ALA A 154 -14.57 9.88 -2.76
CA ALA A 154 -13.62 8.84 -2.36
C ALA A 154 -14.29 7.72 -1.54
N VAL A 155 -15.26 8.08 -0.71
CA VAL A 155 -16.01 7.11 0.11
C VAL A 155 -16.88 6.23 -0.79
N GLU A 156 -17.65 6.82 -1.71
CA GLU A 156 -18.50 6.08 -2.66
C GLU A 156 -17.67 5.13 -3.54
N LEU A 157 -16.52 5.62 -4.04
CA LEU A 157 -15.58 4.83 -4.81
C LEU A 157 -15.02 3.66 -3.98
N SER A 158 -14.62 3.91 -2.75
CA SER A 158 -14.11 2.89 -1.83
C SER A 158 -15.16 1.82 -1.55
N ASP A 159 -16.40 2.21 -1.24
CA ASP A 159 -17.49 1.30 -0.94
C ASP A 159 -17.85 0.43 -2.16
N SER A 160 -17.82 1.01 -3.35
CA SER A 160 -18.07 0.31 -4.61
C SER A 160 -16.96 -0.70 -4.95
N LEU A 161 -15.70 -0.31 -4.78
CA LEU A 161 -14.56 -1.19 -4.99
C LEU A 161 -14.43 -2.26 -3.91
N TRP A 162 -15.00 -2.02 -2.72
CA TRP A 162 -15.02 -3.00 -1.64
C TRP A 162 -15.79 -4.26 -2.01
N SER A 163 -16.95 -4.11 -2.63
CA SER A 163 -17.74 -5.24 -3.13
C SER A 163 -16.97 -6.06 -4.18
N LEU A 164 -16.23 -5.37 -5.06
CA LEU A 164 -15.37 -6.01 -6.05
C LEU A 164 -14.22 -6.78 -5.40
N LYS A 165 -13.59 -6.21 -4.36
CA LYS A 165 -12.52 -6.86 -3.59
C LYS A 165 -13.02 -8.13 -2.91
N GLU A 166 -14.21 -8.13 -2.31
CA GLU A 166 -14.79 -9.32 -1.67
C GLU A 166 -15.01 -10.44 -2.69
N PHE A 167 -15.47 -10.10 -3.89
CA PHE A 167 -15.62 -11.07 -4.97
C PHE A 167 -14.27 -11.75 -5.31
N PHE A 168 -13.18 -11.00 -5.38
CA PHE A 168 -11.85 -11.56 -5.62
C PHE A 168 -11.30 -12.35 -4.43
N LEU A 169 -11.57 -11.93 -3.20
CA LEU A 169 -11.09 -12.63 -1.99
C LEU A 169 -11.80 -13.95 -1.72
N VAL A 170 -13.07 -14.07 -2.13
CA VAL A 170 -13.88 -15.28 -1.94
C VAL A 170 -13.74 -16.22 -3.14
N GLY A 171 -13.42 -15.69 -4.33
CA GLY A 171 -13.32 -16.46 -5.58
C GLY A 171 -11.96 -17.13 -5.81
N PHE A 172 -10.96 -16.80 -5.01
CA PHE A 172 -9.61 -17.37 -5.03
C PHE A 172 -9.20 -17.89 -3.65
#